data_6dc5c7101a624e4529936203e6c596b5
#
_entry.id   6dc5c7101a624e4529936203e6c596b5
#
_cell.length_a   1.000
_cell.length_b   1.000
_cell.length_c   1.000
_cell.angle_alpha   90.00
_cell.angle_beta   90.00
_cell.angle_gamma   90.00
#
_symmetry.space_group_name_H-M   'P 1'
#
loop_
_entity.id
_entity.type
_entity.pdbx_description
1 polymer ?
#
loop_
_entity_poly.entity_id
_entity_poly.type
_entity_poly.pdbx_seq_one_letter_code
_entity_poly.pdbx_strand_id
1 'polypeptide(L)'
;RSRTAAIARHTNAFKINEDVVIPLARMGDYTDAIERINIELSTRNKLKLVDALDAFLAGDLPVAKPDPSDPEAVSREELLSDRTRQAVELLGEVRRRWQWLLDNLDMPLAQALPELAQLGMDAVLPALRERVAAQPQARVFDVVQDRTVRVSWKAEIRAHMERLFAGADCAPVLAEMQAIHDRVLKSRVFVALHMHAGDGNVHTNIPVNSDDYEMLQEANQAVARIMQIARDLDGVISGEHGIGLTKYEFLTEQELAPFQAYKRRVDPHNRFNAGKLMPGADLRRAWTPSFNLMGYESLIMQQSDIGSISHSIKDCLRCGKCKPVCATHVPRANLLYSPRNKILATSLLIEAFLYEEQTRRG
;
A
#
# COMPACT_ATOMS: atom_id res chain seq x y z
N ARG A 1 8.79 -13.54 -10.68
CA ARG A 1 9.80 -12.58 -10.14
C ARG A 1 9.90 -11.29 -10.93
N SER A 2 9.89 -11.27 -12.28
CA SER A 2 9.98 -10.03 -13.06
C SER A 2 8.77 -9.11 -12.89
N ARG A 3 7.56 -9.67 -12.79
CA ARG A 3 6.32 -8.88 -12.57
C ARG A 3 6.23 -8.32 -11.15
N THR A 4 6.66 -9.05 -10.14
CA THR A 4 6.76 -8.56 -8.77
C THR A 4 7.86 -7.52 -8.59
N ALA A 5 8.92 -7.59 -9.42
CA ALA A 5 9.94 -6.54 -9.49
C ALA A 5 9.41 -5.24 -10.10
N ALA A 6 8.48 -5.31 -11.07
CA ALA A 6 7.82 -4.14 -11.63
C ALA A 6 6.90 -3.43 -10.61
N ILE A 7 6.24 -4.21 -9.74
CA ILE A 7 5.44 -3.67 -8.63
C ILE A 7 6.33 -2.92 -7.63
N ALA A 8 7.49 -3.49 -7.26
CA ALA A 8 8.45 -2.84 -6.39
C ALA A 8 9.04 -1.54 -6.97
N ARG A 9 9.07 -1.39 -8.29
CA ARG A 9 9.50 -0.15 -8.95
C ARG A 9 8.61 1.05 -8.66
N HIS A 10 7.32 0.83 -8.41
CA HIS A 10 6.36 1.90 -8.13
C HIS A 10 6.26 2.28 -6.66
N THR A 11 6.67 1.38 -5.76
CA THR A 11 6.47 1.54 -4.31
C THR A 11 7.75 1.51 -3.50
N ASN A 12 8.86 1.21 -4.09
CA ASN A 12 10.19 1.25 -3.50
C ASN A 12 10.42 0.42 -2.30
N ALA A 13 10.14 -0.84 -2.22
CA ALA A 13 10.61 -1.24 -0.99
C ALA A 13 10.72 -2.67 -0.73
N PHE A 14 10.64 -2.95 0.45
CA PHE A 14 10.58 -4.33 0.80
C PHE A 14 9.13 -4.82 0.70
N LYS A 15 8.96 -6.11 0.65
CA LYS A 15 7.64 -6.73 0.62
C LYS A 15 7.41 -7.46 1.92
N ILE A 16 6.29 -7.18 2.55
CA ILE A 16 5.71 -8.12 3.49
C ILE A 16 5.19 -9.27 2.63
N ASN A 17 5.74 -10.45 2.83
CA ASN A 17 5.38 -11.64 2.05
C ASN A 17 4.93 -12.73 3.00
N GLU A 18 3.64 -12.82 3.20
CA GLU A 18 3.02 -13.83 4.03
C GLU A 18 2.34 -14.89 3.15
N ASP A 19 2.26 -16.12 3.67
CA ASP A 19 1.56 -17.21 3.02
C ASP A 19 0.50 -17.80 3.93
N VAL A 20 -0.58 -18.23 3.32
CA VAL A 20 -1.67 -18.95 3.97
C VAL A 20 -2.06 -20.15 3.12
N VAL A 21 -2.67 -21.16 3.70
CA VAL A 21 -3.29 -22.25 2.92
C VAL A 21 -4.79 -22.21 3.13
N ILE A 22 -5.51 -22.15 2.03
CA ILE A 22 -6.97 -22.07 1.99
C ILE A 22 -7.52 -23.35 1.38
N PRO A 23 -8.56 -23.96 1.96
CA PRO A 23 -9.24 -25.10 1.33
C PRO A 23 -9.67 -24.76 -0.10
N LEU A 24 -9.41 -25.66 -1.05
CA LEU A 24 -9.64 -25.42 -2.48
C LEU A 24 -11.06 -24.94 -2.79
N ALA A 25 -12.06 -25.48 -2.08
CA ALA A 25 -13.45 -25.07 -2.23
C ALA A 25 -13.74 -23.62 -1.80
N ARG A 26 -12.87 -23.03 -0.98
CA ARG A 26 -13.00 -21.67 -0.41
C ARG A 26 -12.06 -20.64 -1.07
N MET A 27 -11.33 -21.04 -2.11
CA MET A 27 -10.38 -20.15 -2.81
C MET A 27 -11.06 -18.94 -3.44
N GLY A 28 -12.28 -19.09 -3.95
CA GLY A 28 -13.08 -17.99 -4.48
C GLY A 28 -13.39 -16.96 -3.39
N ASP A 29 -13.91 -17.41 -2.26
CA ASP A 29 -14.25 -16.57 -1.10
C ASP A 29 -13.02 -15.80 -0.60
N TYR A 30 -11.86 -16.47 -0.56
CA TYR A 30 -10.60 -15.84 -0.17
C TYR A 30 -10.20 -14.74 -1.15
N THR A 31 -10.28 -15.01 -2.45
CA THR A 31 -9.92 -14.04 -3.49
C THR A 31 -10.81 -12.81 -3.43
N ASP A 32 -12.11 -12.97 -3.24
CA ASP A 32 -13.07 -11.87 -3.07
C ASP A 32 -12.78 -11.05 -1.81
N ALA A 33 -12.45 -11.72 -0.71
CA ALA A 33 -12.07 -11.02 0.52
C ALA A 33 -10.78 -10.20 0.37
N ILE A 34 -9.79 -10.69 -0.36
CA ILE A 34 -8.57 -9.93 -0.67
C ILE A 34 -8.86 -8.77 -1.63
N GLU A 35 -9.70 -8.98 -2.63
CA GLU A 35 -10.10 -7.91 -3.54
C GLU A 35 -10.85 -6.80 -2.80
N ARG A 36 -11.67 -7.18 -1.81
CA ARG A 36 -12.32 -6.23 -0.91
C ARG A 36 -11.29 -5.38 -0.14
N ILE A 37 -10.26 -6.00 0.44
CA ILE A 37 -9.16 -5.26 1.08
C ILE A 37 -8.52 -4.27 0.09
N ASN A 38 -8.26 -4.69 -1.13
CA ASN A 38 -7.67 -3.85 -2.16
C ASN A 38 -8.55 -2.67 -2.57
N ILE A 39 -9.86 -2.88 -2.69
CA ILE A 39 -10.84 -1.81 -2.97
C ILE A 39 -10.85 -0.79 -1.85
N GLU A 40 -10.91 -1.23 -0.60
CA GLU A 40 -10.90 -0.36 0.57
C GLU A 40 -9.59 0.45 0.66
N LEU A 41 -8.42 -0.20 0.56
CA LEU A 41 -7.12 0.45 0.58
C LEU A 41 -6.97 1.46 -0.56
N SER A 42 -7.36 1.08 -1.77
CA SER A 42 -7.30 1.95 -2.94
C SER A 42 -8.21 3.16 -2.81
N THR A 43 -9.42 3.00 -2.27
CA THR A 43 -10.37 4.10 -2.10
C THR A 43 -9.91 5.05 -1.00
N ARG A 44 -9.41 4.54 0.14
CA ARG A 44 -8.81 5.36 1.20
C ARG A 44 -7.62 6.17 0.70
N ASN A 45 -6.72 5.56 -0.09
CA ASN A 45 -5.59 6.27 -0.69
C ASN A 45 -6.05 7.40 -1.62
N LYS A 46 -7.13 7.19 -2.39
CA LYS A 46 -7.70 8.22 -3.25
C LYS A 46 -8.43 9.31 -2.46
N LEU A 47 -9.01 9.01 -1.31
CA LEU A 47 -9.54 10.01 -0.40
C LEU A 47 -8.42 10.88 0.19
N LYS A 48 -7.28 10.28 0.59
CA LYS A 48 -6.07 11.04 0.97
C LYS A 48 -5.61 11.98 -0.16
N LEU A 49 -5.75 11.57 -1.42
CA LEU A 49 -5.44 12.43 -2.57
C LEU A 49 -6.41 13.61 -2.65
N VAL A 50 -7.70 13.40 -2.44
CA VAL A 50 -8.70 14.48 -2.43
C VAL A 50 -8.36 15.47 -1.31
N ASP A 51 -8.01 14.99 -0.11
CA ASP A 51 -7.62 15.85 1.02
C ASP A 51 -6.39 16.71 0.69
N ALA A 52 -5.38 16.08 0.06
CA ALA A 52 -4.15 16.79 -0.32
C ALA A 52 -4.37 17.84 -1.42
N LEU A 53 -5.27 17.58 -2.36
CA LEU A 53 -5.64 18.54 -3.40
C LEU A 53 -6.48 19.68 -2.85
N ASP A 54 -7.38 19.41 -1.92
CA ASP A 54 -8.21 20.41 -1.25
C ASP A 54 -7.33 21.38 -0.44
N ALA A 55 -6.39 20.82 0.33
CA ALA A 55 -5.39 21.63 1.04
C ALA A 55 -4.50 22.46 0.10
N PHE A 56 -4.12 21.92 -1.05
CA PHE A 56 -3.36 22.65 -2.07
C PHE A 56 -4.17 23.80 -2.66
N LEU A 57 -5.44 23.57 -3.00
CA LEU A 57 -6.32 24.61 -3.56
C LEU A 57 -6.65 25.73 -2.54
N ALA A 58 -6.61 25.45 -1.26
CA ALA A 58 -6.77 26.44 -0.19
C ALA A 58 -5.51 27.30 0.02
N GLY A 59 -4.38 26.91 -0.54
CA GLY A 59 -3.10 27.62 -0.42
C GLY A 59 -2.85 28.65 -1.52
N ASP A 60 -1.58 29.08 -1.59
CA ASP A 60 -1.11 30.01 -2.61
C ASP A 60 -0.77 29.23 -3.91
N LEU A 61 -1.63 29.33 -4.91
CA LEU A 61 -1.49 28.55 -6.14
C LEU A 61 -0.37 29.11 -7.04
N PRO A 62 0.49 28.25 -7.60
CA PRO A 62 1.59 28.66 -8.49
C PRO A 62 1.04 28.97 -9.89
N VAL A 63 0.66 30.21 -10.15
CA VAL A 63 0.34 30.71 -11.49
C VAL A 63 1.48 31.50 -12.07
N ALA A 64 1.56 31.56 -13.40
CA ALA A 64 2.51 32.43 -14.07
C ALA A 64 2.31 33.89 -13.65
N LYS A 65 3.40 34.63 -13.45
CA LYS A 65 3.27 36.05 -13.13
C LYS A 65 2.77 36.79 -14.37
N PRO A 66 1.76 37.67 -14.24
CA PRO A 66 1.34 38.51 -15.33
C PRO A 66 2.53 39.32 -15.86
N ASP A 67 2.61 39.51 -17.17
CA ASP A 67 3.58 40.42 -17.77
C ASP A 67 3.22 41.84 -17.37
N PRO A 68 4.08 42.57 -16.63
CA PRO A 68 3.78 43.94 -16.19
C PRO A 68 3.62 44.93 -17.36
N SER A 69 4.07 44.55 -18.56
CA SER A 69 4.00 45.35 -19.76
C SER A 69 2.73 45.12 -20.59
N ASP A 70 1.91 44.09 -20.23
CA ASP A 70 0.66 43.77 -20.91
C ASP A 70 -0.53 44.50 -20.25
N PRO A 71 -1.12 45.50 -20.90
CA PRO A 71 -2.26 46.26 -20.36
C PRO A 71 -3.54 45.41 -20.25
N GLU A 72 -3.61 44.23 -20.90
CA GLU A 72 -4.75 43.31 -20.83
C GLU A 72 -4.48 42.14 -19.86
N ALA A 73 -3.38 42.19 -19.10
CA ALA A 73 -3.03 41.13 -18.13
C ALA A 73 -4.12 40.99 -17.07
N VAL A 74 -4.76 39.85 -17.03
CA VAL A 74 -5.79 39.48 -16.03
C VAL A 74 -5.15 39.38 -14.65
N SER A 75 -5.80 39.94 -13.62
CA SER A 75 -5.30 39.79 -12.26
C SER A 75 -5.32 38.34 -11.81
N ARG A 76 -4.38 37.96 -10.95
CA ARG A 76 -4.32 36.61 -10.38
C ARG A 76 -5.64 36.20 -9.70
N GLU A 77 -6.26 37.12 -8.97
CA GLU A 77 -7.53 36.89 -8.28
C GLU A 77 -8.65 36.62 -9.26
N GLU A 78 -8.72 37.37 -10.32
CA GLU A 78 -9.72 37.22 -11.38
C GLU A 78 -9.52 35.90 -12.16
N LEU A 79 -8.27 35.51 -12.38
CA LEU A 79 -7.92 34.25 -13.04
C LEU A 79 -8.31 33.03 -12.22
N LEU A 80 -8.18 33.06 -10.90
CA LEU A 80 -8.24 31.89 -10.04
C LEU A 80 -9.55 31.73 -9.26
N SER A 81 -10.21 32.83 -8.84
CA SER A 81 -11.29 32.78 -7.85
C SER A 81 -12.42 31.82 -8.21
N ASP A 82 -12.95 31.91 -9.42
CA ASP A 82 -14.06 31.05 -9.84
C ASP A 82 -13.59 29.61 -10.15
N ARG A 83 -12.41 29.46 -10.75
CA ARG A 83 -11.82 28.14 -11.05
C ARG A 83 -11.52 27.35 -9.80
N THR A 84 -10.95 27.99 -8.79
CA THR A 84 -10.66 27.36 -7.49
C THR A 84 -11.95 26.95 -6.77
N ARG A 85 -12.96 27.80 -6.78
CA ARG A 85 -14.27 27.47 -6.19
C ARG A 85 -14.88 26.25 -6.85
N GLN A 86 -14.94 26.20 -8.19
CA GLN A 86 -15.46 25.06 -8.93
C GLN A 86 -14.63 23.78 -8.69
N ALA A 87 -13.31 23.91 -8.56
CA ALA A 87 -12.44 22.78 -8.26
C ALA A 87 -12.71 22.20 -6.85
N VAL A 88 -12.88 23.05 -5.84
CA VAL A 88 -13.22 22.62 -4.47
C VAL A 88 -14.62 21.99 -4.42
N GLU A 89 -15.61 22.55 -5.12
CA GLU A 89 -16.95 21.95 -5.24
C GLU A 89 -16.87 20.54 -5.85
N LEU A 90 -16.13 20.38 -6.96
CA LEU A 90 -15.89 19.09 -7.60
C LEU A 90 -15.23 18.07 -6.65
N LEU A 91 -14.19 18.49 -5.93
CA LEU A 91 -13.51 17.61 -4.96
C LEU A 91 -14.47 17.19 -3.85
N GLY A 92 -15.33 18.11 -3.37
CA GLY A 92 -16.36 17.80 -2.38
C GLY A 92 -17.38 16.77 -2.87
N GLU A 93 -17.81 16.86 -4.13
CA GLU A 93 -18.72 15.88 -4.75
C GLU A 93 -18.05 14.52 -4.89
N VAL A 94 -16.82 14.48 -5.41
CA VAL A 94 -16.06 13.26 -5.57
C VAL A 94 -15.79 12.59 -4.22
N ARG A 95 -15.43 13.39 -3.18
CA ARG A 95 -15.23 12.90 -1.82
C ARG A 95 -16.48 12.21 -1.29
N ARG A 96 -17.65 12.88 -1.35
CA ARG A 96 -18.93 12.31 -0.87
C ARG A 96 -19.22 10.98 -1.57
N ARG A 97 -19.06 10.91 -2.88
CA ARG A 97 -19.28 9.71 -3.69
C ARG A 97 -18.35 8.57 -3.31
N TRP A 98 -17.04 8.82 -3.24
CA TRP A 98 -16.06 7.80 -2.93
C TRP A 98 -16.16 7.32 -1.47
N GLN A 99 -16.44 8.24 -0.53
CA GLN A 99 -16.66 7.88 0.87
C GLN A 99 -17.92 7.01 1.01
N TRP A 100 -19.01 7.42 0.36
CA TRP A 100 -20.24 6.65 0.39
C TRP A 100 -20.04 5.22 -0.17
N LEU A 101 -19.35 5.07 -1.29
CA LEU A 101 -19.02 3.75 -1.85
C LEU A 101 -18.19 2.91 -0.87
N LEU A 102 -17.20 3.50 -0.21
CA LEU A 102 -16.35 2.82 0.77
C LEU A 102 -17.15 2.33 1.97
N ASP A 103 -18.07 3.14 2.46
CA ASP A 103 -18.86 2.85 3.66
C ASP A 103 -20.01 1.86 3.42
N ASN A 104 -20.42 1.68 2.15
CA ASN A 104 -21.60 0.92 1.79
C ASN A 104 -21.32 -0.29 0.88
N LEU A 105 -20.09 -0.83 0.88
CA LEU A 105 -19.73 -1.98 0.02
C LEU A 105 -20.65 -3.21 0.22
N ASP A 106 -21.16 -3.44 1.42
CA ASP A 106 -22.04 -4.56 1.72
C ASP A 106 -23.54 -4.31 1.45
N MET A 107 -23.88 -3.06 1.14
CA MET A 107 -25.27 -2.71 0.90
C MET A 107 -25.81 -3.44 -0.33
N PRO A 108 -27.03 -4.06 -0.25
CA PRO A 108 -27.69 -4.60 -1.41
C PRO A 108 -27.84 -3.55 -2.52
N LEU A 109 -27.43 -3.89 -3.74
CA LEU A 109 -27.39 -2.94 -4.84
C LEU A 109 -28.75 -2.32 -5.15
N ALA A 110 -29.83 -3.09 -4.99
CA ALA A 110 -31.20 -2.59 -5.17
C ALA A 110 -31.54 -1.44 -4.20
N GLN A 111 -31.03 -1.49 -2.97
CA GLN A 111 -31.21 -0.43 -1.97
C GLN A 111 -30.31 0.78 -2.22
N ALA A 112 -29.17 0.57 -2.84
CA ALA A 112 -28.19 1.59 -3.14
C ALA A 112 -28.60 2.52 -4.33
N LEU A 113 -29.44 2.07 -5.23
CA LEU A 113 -29.78 2.81 -6.46
C LEU A 113 -30.27 4.25 -6.24
N PRO A 114 -31.19 4.55 -5.28
CA PRO A 114 -31.63 5.91 -5.04
C PRO A 114 -30.50 6.84 -4.57
N GLU A 115 -29.63 6.33 -3.69
CA GLU A 115 -28.51 7.08 -3.12
C GLU A 115 -27.44 7.35 -4.20
N LEU A 116 -27.14 6.35 -5.04
CA LEU A 116 -26.22 6.51 -6.17
C LEU A 116 -26.70 7.55 -7.17
N ALA A 117 -28.03 7.65 -7.40
CA ALA A 117 -28.63 8.72 -8.19
C ALA A 117 -28.41 10.11 -7.54
N GLN A 118 -28.65 10.23 -6.24
CA GLN A 118 -28.42 11.49 -5.51
C GLN A 118 -26.93 11.92 -5.49
N LEU A 119 -26.03 10.96 -5.61
CA LEU A 119 -24.58 11.19 -5.74
C LEU A 119 -24.14 11.55 -7.16
N GLY A 120 -25.08 11.75 -8.08
CA GLY A 120 -24.79 12.14 -9.47
C GLY A 120 -24.20 11.02 -10.33
N MET A 121 -24.55 9.77 -10.02
CA MET A 121 -24.07 8.60 -10.76
C MET A 121 -25.06 8.12 -11.84
N ASP A 122 -25.84 9.03 -12.39
CA ASP A 122 -26.92 8.73 -13.34
C ASP A 122 -26.45 7.93 -14.57
N ALA A 123 -25.24 8.19 -15.04
CA ALA A 123 -24.67 7.52 -16.21
C ALA A 123 -24.53 6.00 -16.04
N VAL A 124 -24.37 5.50 -14.82
CA VAL A 124 -24.22 4.05 -14.56
C VAL A 124 -25.51 3.39 -14.09
N LEU A 125 -26.53 4.14 -13.70
CA LEU A 125 -27.80 3.60 -13.18
C LEU A 125 -28.49 2.58 -14.12
N PRO A 126 -28.53 2.75 -15.44
CA PRO A 126 -29.12 1.73 -16.34
C PRO A 126 -28.43 0.38 -16.18
N ALA A 127 -27.11 0.33 -16.21
CA ALA A 127 -26.33 -0.90 -16.04
C ALA A 127 -26.53 -1.53 -14.64
N LEU A 128 -26.65 -0.68 -13.60
CA LEU A 128 -26.91 -1.16 -12.24
C LEU A 128 -28.30 -1.77 -12.08
N ARG A 129 -29.32 -1.20 -12.73
CA ARG A 129 -30.69 -1.78 -12.75
C ARG A 129 -30.71 -3.12 -13.47
N GLU A 130 -30.03 -3.25 -14.60
CA GLU A 130 -29.87 -4.53 -15.29
C GLU A 130 -29.16 -5.57 -14.41
N ARG A 131 -28.11 -5.14 -13.67
CA ARG A 131 -27.41 -6.01 -12.73
C ARG A 131 -28.35 -6.50 -11.60
N VAL A 132 -29.16 -5.63 -11.02
CA VAL A 132 -30.14 -5.99 -9.98
C VAL A 132 -31.19 -6.97 -10.54
N ALA A 133 -31.67 -6.76 -11.77
CA ALA A 133 -32.62 -7.67 -12.40
C ALA A 133 -32.01 -9.06 -12.64
N ALA A 134 -30.76 -9.13 -13.07
CA ALA A 134 -30.06 -10.39 -13.32
C ALA A 134 -29.57 -11.09 -12.04
N GLN A 135 -29.20 -10.32 -11.02
CA GLN A 135 -28.62 -10.79 -9.76
C GLN A 135 -29.19 -10.00 -8.57
N PRO A 136 -30.38 -10.36 -8.06
CA PRO A 136 -31.05 -9.60 -6.99
C PRO A 136 -30.24 -9.51 -5.67
N GLN A 137 -29.31 -10.43 -5.46
CA GLN A 137 -28.42 -10.46 -4.29
C GLN A 137 -27.16 -9.61 -4.47
N ALA A 138 -26.94 -9.00 -5.63
CA ALA A 138 -25.75 -8.17 -5.89
C ALA A 138 -25.64 -7.03 -4.88
N ARG A 139 -24.40 -6.74 -4.46
CA ARG A 139 -24.04 -5.67 -3.53
C ARG A 139 -23.30 -4.56 -4.27
N VAL A 140 -23.13 -3.43 -3.61
CA VAL A 140 -22.28 -2.35 -4.09
C VAL A 140 -20.84 -2.85 -4.36
N PHE A 141 -20.33 -3.74 -3.51
CA PHE A 141 -19.03 -4.38 -3.71
C PHE A 141 -18.88 -5.00 -5.09
N ASP A 142 -19.87 -5.76 -5.55
CA ASP A 142 -19.79 -6.53 -6.79
C ASP A 142 -19.61 -5.61 -8.03
N VAL A 143 -20.29 -4.45 -8.04
CA VAL A 143 -20.21 -3.47 -9.14
C VAL A 143 -18.98 -2.57 -9.07
N VAL A 144 -18.37 -2.43 -7.89
CA VAL A 144 -17.06 -1.79 -7.74
C VAL A 144 -15.93 -2.74 -8.14
N GLN A 145 -16.04 -4.03 -7.77
CA GLN A 145 -15.09 -5.08 -8.10
C GLN A 145 -14.97 -5.29 -9.62
N ASP A 146 -16.09 -5.41 -10.32
CA ASP A 146 -16.12 -5.60 -11.77
C ASP A 146 -15.92 -4.29 -12.57
N ARG A 147 -15.78 -3.15 -11.86
CA ARG A 147 -15.57 -1.81 -12.41
C ARG A 147 -16.74 -1.23 -13.21
N THR A 148 -17.93 -1.73 -13.05
CA THR A 148 -19.16 -1.06 -13.53
C THR A 148 -19.26 0.31 -12.86
N VAL A 149 -19.00 0.37 -11.55
CA VAL A 149 -18.77 1.61 -10.80
C VAL A 149 -17.26 1.80 -10.60
N ARG A 150 -16.74 2.95 -11.05
CA ARG A 150 -15.31 3.24 -10.98
C ARG A 150 -15.01 4.38 -10.02
N VAL A 151 -14.00 4.20 -9.19
CA VAL A 151 -13.36 5.24 -8.38
C VAL A 151 -12.09 5.66 -9.13
N SER A 152 -12.11 6.75 -9.88
CA SER A 152 -11.09 7.08 -10.86
C SER A 152 -10.57 8.51 -10.79
N TRP A 153 -9.33 8.70 -10.32
CA TRP A 153 -8.61 9.96 -10.42
C TRP A 153 -8.67 10.57 -11.82
N LYS A 154 -8.37 9.76 -12.83
CA LYS A 154 -8.25 10.24 -14.22
C LYS A 154 -9.58 10.76 -14.77
N ALA A 155 -10.67 10.04 -14.52
CA ALA A 155 -11.98 10.38 -15.10
C ALA A 155 -12.73 11.42 -14.29
N GLU A 156 -12.68 11.32 -12.95
CA GLU A 156 -13.53 12.12 -12.08
C GLU A 156 -12.86 13.39 -11.56
N ILE A 157 -11.53 13.47 -11.53
CA ILE A 157 -10.81 14.65 -11.05
C ILE A 157 -9.93 15.23 -12.16
N ARG A 158 -8.91 14.49 -12.60
CA ARG A 158 -7.89 15.03 -13.51
C ARG A 158 -8.47 15.67 -14.75
N ALA A 159 -9.36 14.98 -15.46
CA ALA A 159 -9.95 15.49 -16.69
C ALA A 159 -10.79 16.78 -16.49
N HIS A 160 -11.35 16.97 -15.30
CA HIS A 160 -12.08 18.19 -14.94
C HIS A 160 -11.12 19.31 -14.57
N MET A 161 -10.08 19.02 -13.77
CA MET A 161 -9.05 20.00 -13.41
C MET A 161 -8.31 20.53 -14.63
N GLU A 162 -7.98 19.67 -15.61
CA GLU A 162 -7.37 20.07 -16.89
C GLU A 162 -8.26 21.06 -17.67
N ARG A 163 -9.58 20.95 -17.55
CA ARG A 163 -10.51 21.90 -18.17
C ARG A 163 -10.65 23.20 -17.37
N LEU A 164 -10.77 23.10 -16.04
CA LEU A 164 -10.91 24.26 -15.16
C LEU A 164 -9.65 25.15 -15.19
N PHE A 165 -8.49 24.56 -15.15
CA PHE A 165 -7.19 25.24 -15.15
C PHE A 165 -6.55 25.23 -16.55
N ALA A 166 -7.36 25.31 -17.61
CA ALA A 166 -6.84 25.43 -18.98
C ALA A 166 -6.11 26.78 -19.16
N GLY A 167 -5.03 26.74 -19.94
CA GLY A 167 -4.21 27.93 -20.27
C GLY A 167 -2.79 27.83 -19.72
N ALA A 168 -1.85 28.53 -20.37
CA ALA A 168 -0.44 28.48 -20.02
C ALA A 168 -0.15 28.98 -18.61
N ASP A 169 -0.89 29.98 -18.14
CA ASP A 169 -0.72 30.57 -16.82
C ASP A 169 -1.06 29.62 -15.67
N CYS A 170 -1.97 28.68 -15.92
CA CYS A 170 -2.39 27.67 -14.95
C CYS A 170 -1.61 26.35 -15.07
N ALA A 171 -0.70 26.21 -16.03
CA ALA A 171 0.10 24.99 -16.22
C ALA A 171 0.88 24.58 -14.95
N PRO A 172 1.47 25.50 -14.15
CA PRO A 172 2.14 25.14 -12.90
C PRO A 172 1.17 24.54 -11.85
N VAL A 173 -0.10 24.98 -11.82
CA VAL A 173 -1.13 24.44 -10.92
C VAL A 173 -1.39 22.98 -11.26
N LEU A 174 -1.60 22.67 -12.54
CA LEU A 174 -1.80 21.28 -13.00
C LEU A 174 -0.57 20.40 -12.77
N ALA A 175 0.63 20.95 -12.95
CA ALA A 175 1.87 20.23 -12.68
C ALA A 175 2.00 19.85 -11.18
N GLU A 176 1.66 20.75 -10.25
CA GLU A 176 1.68 20.46 -8.82
C GLU A 176 0.57 19.48 -8.42
N MET A 177 -0.64 19.58 -8.99
CA MET A 177 -1.69 18.57 -8.77
C MET A 177 -1.23 17.17 -9.22
N GLN A 178 -0.50 17.06 -10.34
CA GLN A 178 0.07 15.79 -10.78
C GLN A 178 1.17 15.31 -9.83
N ALA A 179 2.02 16.21 -9.32
CA ALA A 179 3.05 15.87 -8.33
C ALA A 179 2.45 15.39 -7.01
N ILE A 180 1.35 15.99 -6.55
CA ILE A 180 0.57 15.53 -5.38
C ILE A 180 0.04 14.12 -5.63
N HIS A 181 -0.59 13.90 -6.77
CA HIS A 181 -1.08 12.56 -7.14
C HIS A 181 0.04 11.53 -7.12
N ASP A 182 1.21 11.84 -7.68
CA ASP A 182 2.33 10.91 -7.75
C ASP A 182 2.91 10.61 -6.37
N ARG A 183 2.94 11.59 -5.46
CA ARG A 183 3.32 11.39 -4.05
C ARG A 183 2.37 10.44 -3.34
N VAL A 184 1.06 10.71 -3.42
CA VAL A 184 0.03 9.89 -2.77
C VAL A 184 0.00 8.47 -3.37
N LEU A 185 0.21 8.34 -4.66
CA LEU A 185 0.27 7.03 -5.32
C LEU A 185 1.46 6.18 -4.83
N LYS A 186 2.59 6.81 -4.48
CA LYS A 186 3.78 6.11 -3.94
C LYS A 186 3.55 5.55 -2.54
N SER A 187 2.69 6.14 -1.73
CA SER A 187 2.34 5.64 -0.39
C SER A 187 1.16 4.64 -0.38
N ARG A 188 0.72 4.20 -1.57
CA ARG A 188 -0.40 3.26 -1.70
C ARG A 188 -0.03 1.86 -1.23
N VAL A 189 -0.77 1.35 -0.24
CA VAL A 189 -0.75 -0.06 0.15
C VAL A 189 -1.68 -0.87 -0.75
N PHE A 190 -1.27 -2.05 -1.16
CA PHE A 190 -2.10 -3.02 -1.88
C PHE A 190 -1.57 -4.44 -1.67
N VAL A 191 -2.46 -5.42 -1.80
CA VAL A 191 -2.16 -6.84 -1.67
C VAL A 191 -2.09 -7.47 -3.05
N ALA A 192 -0.91 -7.96 -3.44
CA ALA A 192 -0.73 -8.74 -4.65
C ALA A 192 -0.68 -10.23 -4.32
N LEU A 193 -1.51 -11.03 -5.00
CA LEU A 193 -1.54 -12.47 -4.81
C LEU A 193 -0.60 -13.19 -5.77
N HIS A 194 0.06 -14.21 -5.25
CA HIS A 194 0.72 -15.27 -6.00
C HIS A 194 0.37 -16.58 -5.33
N MET A 195 -0.04 -17.59 -6.08
CA MET A 195 -0.56 -18.81 -5.48
C MET A 195 -0.08 -20.08 -6.18
N HIS A 196 0.03 -21.11 -5.38
CA HIS A 196 0.07 -22.50 -5.82
C HIS A 196 -1.37 -23.04 -5.74
N ALA A 197 -2.19 -22.71 -6.75
CA ALA A 197 -3.62 -22.94 -6.70
C ALA A 197 -4.04 -24.40 -6.55
N GLY A 198 -3.17 -25.34 -6.92
CA GLY A 198 -3.45 -26.78 -6.83
C GLY A 198 -3.44 -27.34 -5.41
N ASP A 199 -2.76 -26.69 -4.48
CA ASP A 199 -2.65 -27.10 -3.07
C ASP A 199 -3.22 -26.07 -2.09
N GLY A 200 -3.80 -25.00 -2.61
CA GLY A 200 -4.43 -23.95 -1.81
C GLY A 200 -3.44 -22.97 -1.16
N ASN A 201 -2.15 -23.07 -1.45
CA ASN A 201 -1.17 -22.15 -0.87
C ASN A 201 -1.17 -20.80 -1.60
N VAL A 202 -1.42 -19.74 -0.86
CA VAL A 202 -1.52 -18.37 -1.36
C VAL A 202 -0.50 -17.47 -0.67
N HIS A 203 0.38 -16.88 -1.47
CA HIS A 203 1.30 -15.84 -1.03
C HIS A 203 0.70 -14.47 -1.23
N THR A 204 0.67 -13.68 -0.17
CA THR A 204 0.29 -12.29 -0.20
C THR A 204 1.54 -11.41 -0.18
N ASN A 205 1.65 -10.52 -1.15
CA ASN A 205 2.77 -9.60 -1.26
C ASN A 205 2.25 -8.18 -1.07
N ILE A 206 2.67 -7.53 0.00
CA ILE A 206 2.31 -6.15 0.32
C ILE A 206 3.59 -5.31 0.20
N PRO A 207 3.78 -4.55 -0.88
CA PRO A 207 4.90 -3.62 -1.00
C PRO A 207 4.71 -2.44 -0.04
N VAL A 208 5.77 -2.10 0.69
CA VAL A 208 5.77 -0.97 1.63
C VAL A 208 7.08 -0.18 1.49
N ASN A 209 7.04 1.11 1.76
CA ASN A 209 8.22 1.91 1.94
C ASN A 209 8.71 1.77 3.39
N SER A 210 9.96 1.39 3.56
CA SER A 210 10.53 1.18 4.89
C SER A 210 10.70 2.48 5.70
N ASP A 211 10.64 3.62 5.05
CA ASP A 211 10.70 4.96 5.61
C ASP A 211 9.32 5.64 5.76
N ASP A 212 8.23 4.90 5.51
CA ASP A 212 6.86 5.39 5.64
C ASP A 212 6.12 4.60 6.75
N TYR A 213 6.06 5.19 7.93
CA TYR A 213 5.45 4.55 9.09
C TYR A 213 3.96 4.30 8.93
N GLU A 214 3.21 5.25 8.35
CA GLU A 214 1.77 5.10 8.13
C GLU A 214 1.49 3.94 7.16
N MET A 215 2.25 3.88 6.08
CA MET A 215 2.15 2.79 5.11
C MET A 215 2.46 1.43 5.74
N LEU A 216 3.46 1.37 6.65
CA LEU A 216 3.79 0.15 7.38
C LEU A 216 2.65 -0.27 8.31
N GLN A 217 2.03 0.67 9.04
CA GLN A 217 0.89 0.36 9.91
C GLN A 217 -0.33 -0.13 9.13
N GLU A 218 -0.63 0.51 8.01
CA GLU A 218 -1.73 0.09 7.11
C GLU A 218 -1.47 -1.31 6.55
N ALA A 219 -0.22 -1.62 6.18
CA ALA A 219 0.18 -2.95 5.72
C ALA A 219 0.07 -4.02 6.83
N ASN A 220 0.47 -3.72 8.05
CA ASN A 220 0.33 -4.63 9.20
C ASN A 220 -1.15 -4.93 9.50
N GLN A 221 -2.02 -3.92 9.43
CA GLN A 221 -3.47 -4.12 9.55
C GLN A 221 -4.03 -5.02 8.43
N ALA A 222 -3.54 -4.86 7.20
CA ALA A 222 -3.92 -5.74 6.10
C ALA A 222 -3.46 -7.18 6.34
N VAL A 223 -2.24 -7.39 6.86
CA VAL A 223 -1.75 -8.74 7.25
C VAL A 223 -2.65 -9.37 8.31
N ALA A 224 -2.98 -8.63 9.37
CA ALA A 224 -3.87 -9.13 10.42
C ALA A 224 -5.24 -9.58 9.87
N ARG A 225 -5.82 -8.79 8.96
CA ARG A 225 -7.07 -9.15 8.28
C ARG A 225 -6.92 -10.40 7.41
N ILE A 226 -5.81 -10.53 6.67
CA ILE A 226 -5.52 -11.71 5.84
C ILE A 226 -5.46 -12.97 6.70
N MET A 227 -4.77 -12.92 7.85
CA MET A 227 -4.68 -14.04 8.78
C MET A 227 -6.05 -14.41 9.36
N GLN A 228 -6.88 -13.42 9.69
CA GLN A 228 -8.25 -13.66 10.17
C GLN A 228 -9.13 -14.29 9.08
N ILE A 229 -9.08 -13.78 7.85
CA ILE A 229 -9.82 -14.34 6.70
C ILE A 229 -9.41 -15.80 6.47
N ALA A 230 -8.11 -16.12 6.55
CA ALA A 230 -7.67 -17.50 6.39
C ALA A 230 -8.29 -18.42 7.45
N ARG A 231 -8.38 -17.98 8.70
CA ARG A 231 -9.05 -18.74 9.79
C ARG A 231 -10.54 -18.88 9.57
N ASP A 232 -11.22 -17.81 9.19
CA ASP A 232 -12.69 -17.80 8.96
C ASP A 232 -13.08 -18.71 7.78
N LEU A 233 -12.14 -19.04 6.92
CA LEU A 233 -12.30 -19.94 5.78
C LEU A 233 -11.78 -21.37 6.07
N ASP A 234 -11.56 -21.74 7.33
CA ASP A 234 -10.99 -23.02 7.75
C ASP A 234 -9.61 -23.29 7.16
N GLY A 235 -8.86 -22.24 6.84
CA GLY A 235 -7.50 -22.30 6.38
C GLY A 235 -6.48 -22.27 7.50
N VAL A 236 -5.20 -22.31 7.12
CA VAL A 236 -4.08 -22.19 8.06
C VAL A 236 -3.20 -20.99 7.69
N ILE A 237 -2.62 -20.36 8.70
CA ILE A 237 -1.88 -19.10 8.56
C ILE A 237 -0.44 -19.26 8.07
N SER A 238 0.00 -20.48 7.75
CA SER A 238 1.30 -20.73 7.14
C SER A 238 1.28 -22.01 6.31
N GLY A 239 1.77 -21.90 5.08
CA GLY A 239 2.01 -23.02 4.19
C GLY A 239 3.51 -23.37 4.14
N GLU A 240 4.31 -22.55 3.42
CA GLU A 240 5.72 -22.80 3.14
C GLU A 240 6.68 -21.98 4.02
N HIS A 241 6.29 -20.77 4.45
CA HIS A 241 7.20 -19.81 5.10
C HIS A 241 7.49 -20.14 6.57
N GLY A 242 6.66 -20.94 7.20
CA GLY A 242 6.70 -21.18 8.63
C GLY A 242 6.17 -19.97 9.44
N ILE A 243 6.15 -20.12 10.75
CA ILE A 243 5.57 -19.10 11.65
C ILE A 243 6.54 -17.93 11.85
N GLY A 244 7.80 -18.22 12.08
CA GLY A 244 8.79 -17.19 12.32
C GLY A 244 8.41 -16.24 13.46
N LEU A 245 8.67 -14.95 13.24
CA LEU A 245 8.33 -13.88 14.17
C LEU A 245 7.02 -13.18 13.79
N THR A 246 6.74 -13.09 12.49
CA THR A 246 5.64 -12.28 11.95
C THR A 246 4.26 -12.91 12.16
N LYS A 247 4.20 -14.23 12.28
CA LYS A 247 2.93 -14.96 12.46
C LYS A 247 2.68 -15.44 13.89
N TYR A 248 3.65 -15.25 14.78
CA TYR A 248 3.54 -15.75 16.15
C TYR A 248 2.33 -15.17 16.90
N GLU A 249 2.08 -13.88 16.73
CA GLU A 249 0.97 -13.17 17.36
C GLU A 249 -0.42 -13.66 16.93
N PHE A 250 -0.50 -14.35 15.79
CA PHE A 250 -1.76 -14.90 15.26
C PHE A 250 -2.00 -16.34 15.73
N LEU A 251 -1.09 -16.95 16.48
CA LEU A 251 -1.25 -18.30 17.00
C LEU A 251 -1.84 -18.28 18.42
N THR A 252 -2.72 -19.24 18.67
CA THR A 252 -3.27 -19.50 20.00
C THR A 252 -2.32 -20.34 20.84
N GLU A 253 -2.48 -20.29 22.16
CA GLU A 253 -1.72 -21.16 23.05
C GLU A 253 -1.95 -22.64 22.76
N GLN A 254 -3.17 -23.03 22.35
CA GLN A 254 -3.50 -24.41 22.00
C GLN A 254 -2.72 -24.90 20.77
N GLU A 255 -2.54 -24.05 19.77
CA GLU A 255 -1.74 -24.35 18.58
C GLU A 255 -0.24 -24.45 18.88
N LEU A 256 0.24 -23.65 19.84
CA LEU A 256 1.65 -23.66 20.25
C LEU A 256 2.01 -24.78 21.22
N ALA A 257 1.06 -25.24 22.05
CA ALA A 257 1.32 -26.19 23.13
C ALA A 257 2.03 -27.50 22.68
N PRO A 258 1.67 -28.15 21.57
CA PRO A 258 2.35 -29.36 21.10
C PRO A 258 3.83 -29.10 20.78
N PHE A 259 4.10 -27.98 20.07
CA PHE A 259 5.48 -27.60 19.75
C PHE A 259 6.27 -27.28 21.02
N GLN A 260 5.69 -26.54 21.93
CA GLN A 260 6.36 -26.17 23.20
C GLN A 260 6.68 -27.38 24.06
N ALA A 261 5.77 -28.36 24.11
CA ALA A 261 6.01 -29.63 24.80
C ALA A 261 7.15 -30.42 24.15
N TYR A 262 7.16 -30.50 22.82
CA TYR A 262 8.25 -31.13 22.07
C TYR A 262 9.59 -30.42 22.32
N LYS A 263 9.61 -29.08 22.21
CA LYS A 263 10.80 -28.25 22.45
C LYS A 263 11.40 -28.50 23.85
N ARG A 264 10.57 -28.50 24.91
CA ARG A 264 11.04 -28.77 26.28
C ARG A 264 11.65 -30.14 26.42
N ARG A 265 11.12 -31.15 25.72
CA ARG A 265 11.63 -32.52 25.76
C ARG A 265 12.98 -32.66 25.08
N VAL A 266 13.16 -32.06 23.88
CA VAL A 266 14.38 -32.25 23.07
C VAL A 266 15.46 -31.20 23.35
N ASP A 267 15.10 -30.05 23.89
CA ASP A 267 16.00 -28.96 24.25
C ASP A 267 15.67 -28.39 25.63
N PRO A 268 15.85 -29.22 26.69
CA PRO A 268 15.48 -28.83 28.06
C PRO A 268 16.26 -27.62 28.59
N HIS A 269 17.40 -27.31 27.98
CA HIS A 269 18.23 -26.16 28.35
C HIS A 269 18.01 -24.94 27.47
N ASN A 270 17.03 -25.00 26.52
CA ASN A 270 16.68 -23.92 25.62
C ASN A 270 17.88 -23.31 24.86
N ARG A 271 18.77 -24.19 24.37
CA ARG A 271 20.00 -23.78 23.65
C ARG A 271 19.77 -23.44 22.18
N PHE A 272 18.75 -24.00 21.54
CA PHE A 272 18.44 -23.81 20.14
C PHE A 272 17.31 -22.81 19.97
N ASN A 273 17.55 -21.71 19.23
CA ASN A 273 16.56 -20.66 19.03
C ASN A 273 15.87 -20.23 20.33
N ALA A 274 16.66 -19.86 21.33
CA ALA A 274 16.18 -19.50 22.66
C ALA A 274 15.08 -18.43 22.57
N GLY A 275 13.96 -18.65 23.27
CA GLY A 275 12.83 -17.74 23.32
C GLY A 275 11.93 -17.71 22.08
N LYS A 276 12.26 -18.42 21.00
CA LYS A 276 11.42 -18.46 19.79
C LYS A 276 10.25 -19.43 19.98
N LEU A 277 9.02 -19.00 19.65
CA LEU A 277 7.78 -19.76 19.79
C LEU A 277 7.53 -20.32 21.20
N MET A 278 8.14 -19.75 22.20
CA MET A 278 7.99 -20.12 23.61
C MET A 278 7.21 -19.04 24.37
N PRO A 279 6.55 -19.36 25.49
CA PRO A 279 5.87 -18.37 26.31
C PRO A 279 6.81 -17.22 26.69
N GLY A 280 6.33 -15.98 26.58
CA GLY A 280 7.13 -14.78 26.84
C GLY A 280 8.07 -14.37 25.70
N ALA A 281 7.94 -14.94 24.51
CA ALA A 281 8.63 -14.45 23.32
C ALA A 281 8.28 -12.98 23.07
N ASP A 282 9.28 -12.11 23.09
CA ASP A 282 9.10 -10.68 22.82
C ASP A 282 9.55 -10.35 21.40
N LEU A 283 8.59 -10.13 20.51
CA LEU A 283 8.85 -9.79 19.11
C LEU A 283 9.49 -8.40 18.96
N ARG A 284 9.30 -7.51 19.93
CA ARG A 284 9.91 -6.16 19.91
C ARG A 284 11.43 -6.21 20.02
N ARG A 285 11.98 -7.30 20.54
CA ARG A 285 13.43 -7.56 20.63
C ARG A 285 13.96 -8.44 19.49
N ALA A 286 13.10 -8.78 18.53
CA ALA A 286 13.50 -9.61 17.43
C ALA A 286 14.29 -8.78 16.42
N TRP A 287 15.58 -9.05 16.36
CA TRP A 287 16.44 -8.50 15.32
C TRP A 287 16.30 -9.31 14.03
N THR A 288 16.02 -8.62 12.92
CA THR A 288 15.97 -9.23 11.59
C THR A 288 17.08 -8.63 10.72
N PRO A 289 17.97 -9.45 10.13
CA PRO A 289 19.06 -8.96 9.28
C PRO A 289 18.57 -8.57 7.88
N SER A 290 17.46 -7.89 7.79
CA SER A 290 16.89 -7.38 6.55
C SER A 290 16.13 -6.09 6.83
N PHE A 291 15.89 -5.30 5.79
CA PHE A 291 15.09 -4.07 5.91
C PHE A 291 13.62 -4.31 6.31
N ASN A 292 13.30 -5.41 6.92
CA ASN A 292 12.00 -5.63 7.53
C ASN A 292 11.95 -4.81 8.82
N LEU A 293 11.72 -3.51 8.66
CA LEU A 293 11.51 -2.63 9.78
C LEU A 293 10.16 -2.96 10.39
N MET A 294 10.18 -3.29 11.67
CA MET A 294 8.99 -3.68 12.42
C MET A 294 8.67 -2.57 13.42
N GLY A 295 7.70 -1.71 13.07
CA GLY A 295 7.22 -0.71 13.99
C GLY A 295 8.07 0.56 14.07
N TYR A 296 8.65 0.85 15.21
CA TYR A 296 9.30 2.13 15.49
C TYR A 296 10.56 2.42 14.68
N GLU A 297 11.19 1.41 14.09
CA GLU A 297 12.39 1.59 13.26
C GLU A 297 12.12 2.46 12.02
N SER A 298 10.91 2.39 11.48
CA SER A 298 10.54 3.27 10.36
C SER A 298 10.51 4.74 10.76
N LEU A 299 10.11 5.07 11.98
CA LEU A 299 10.18 6.44 12.51
C LEU A 299 11.62 6.92 12.68
N ILE A 300 12.52 6.06 13.14
CA ILE A 300 13.95 6.37 13.24
C ILE A 300 14.50 6.67 11.84
N MET A 301 14.14 5.87 10.85
CA MET A 301 14.55 6.10 9.46
C MET A 301 14.02 7.42 8.90
N GLN A 302 12.77 7.77 9.15
CA GLN A 302 12.18 9.04 8.70
C GLN A 302 12.87 10.26 9.32
N GLN A 303 13.33 10.16 10.57
CA GLN A 303 13.85 11.26 11.36
C GLN A 303 15.37 11.39 11.35
N SER A 304 16.07 10.54 10.60
CA SER A 304 17.54 10.51 10.58
C SER A 304 18.12 10.67 9.19
N ASP A 305 19.37 11.17 9.12
CA ASP A 305 20.15 11.29 7.86
C ASP A 305 20.36 9.93 7.17
N ILE A 306 20.29 8.84 7.92
CA ILE A 306 20.35 7.48 7.39
C ILE A 306 19.16 7.18 6.47
N GLY A 307 18.00 7.80 6.68
CA GLY A 307 16.87 7.72 5.78
C GLY A 307 17.21 8.15 4.34
N SER A 308 18.06 9.15 4.18
CA SER A 308 18.53 9.60 2.85
C SER A 308 19.37 8.55 2.13
N ILE A 309 20.22 7.83 2.87
CA ILE A 309 21.03 6.71 2.34
C ILE A 309 20.11 5.54 1.98
N SER A 310 19.14 5.23 2.84
CA SER A 310 18.10 4.23 2.56
C SER A 310 17.37 4.54 1.26
N HIS A 311 17.02 5.80 1.04
CA HIS A 311 16.36 6.26 -0.19
C HIS A 311 17.15 5.93 -1.46
N SER A 312 18.48 6.00 -1.41
CA SER A 312 19.36 5.70 -2.55
C SER A 312 19.48 4.20 -2.87
N ILE A 313 19.20 3.33 -1.92
CA ILE A 313 19.41 1.87 -2.07
C ILE A 313 18.12 1.05 -2.06
N LYS A 314 16.98 1.66 -1.72
CA LYS A 314 15.69 0.99 -1.51
C LYS A 314 15.16 0.24 -2.75
N ASP A 315 15.46 0.71 -3.96
CA ASP A 315 14.99 0.09 -5.20
C ASP A 315 15.77 -1.19 -5.58
N CYS A 316 16.76 -1.57 -4.80
CA CYS A 316 17.56 -2.74 -5.07
C CYS A 316 16.84 -4.03 -4.69
N LEU A 317 16.41 -4.77 -5.69
CA LEU A 317 15.79 -6.10 -5.53
C LEU A 317 16.77 -7.22 -5.19
N ARG A 318 18.04 -6.93 -4.97
CA ARG A 318 19.11 -7.92 -4.72
C ARG A 318 19.19 -9.04 -5.78
N CYS A 319 18.64 -8.82 -6.97
CA CYS A 319 18.57 -9.85 -8.04
C CYS A 319 19.93 -10.14 -8.70
N GLY A 320 20.94 -9.28 -8.53
CA GLY A 320 22.28 -9.46 -9.09
C GLY A 320 22.44 -9.14 -10.58
N LYS A 321 21.41 -8.65 -11.28
CA LYS A 321 21.47 -8.29 -12.71
C LYS A 321 22.47 -7.19 -13.04
N CYS A 322 22.89 -6.40 -12.06
CA CYS A 322 23.91 -5.38 -12.22
C CYS A 322 25.35 -5.95 -12.31
N LYS A 323 25.59 -7.21 -11.87
CA LYS A 323 26.92 -7.78 -11.81
C LYS A 323 27.61 -7.85 -13.19
N PRO A 324 26.97 -8.36 -14.26
CA PRO A 324 27.61 -8.49 -15.57
C PRO A 324 27.99 -7.18 -16.24
N VAL A 325 27.32 -6.09 -15.88
CA VAL A 325 27.49 -4.77 -16.52
C VAL A 325 28.25 -3.76 -15.65
N CYS A 326 28.61 -4.15 -14.44
CA CYS A 326 29.29 -3.24 -13.50
C CYS A 326 30.79 -3.14 -13.78
N ALA A 327 31.25 -1.96 -14.16
CA ALA A 327 32.65 -1.69 -14.46
C ALA A 327 33.63 -2.02 -13.31
N THR A 328 33.17 -1.95 -12.05
CA THR A 328 34.01 -2.29 -10.89
C THR A 328 34.01 -3.76 -10.54
N HIS A 329 32.99 -4.52 -10.96
CA HIS A 329 32.85 -5.94 -10.67
C HIS A 329 33.42 -6.85 -11.78
N VAL A 330 33.09 -6.52 -13.04
CA VAL A 330 33.41 -7.37 -14.20
C VAL A 330 34.91 -7.70 -14.31
N PRO A 331 35.87 -6.76 -14.14
CA PRO A 331 37.29 -7.09 -14.34
C PRO A 331 37.85 -8.11 -13.33
N ARG A 332 37.26 -8.23 -12.17
CA ARG A 332 37.80 -9.03 -11.05
C ARG A 332 36.89 -10.15 -10.61
N ALA A 333 35.64 -10.16 -11.06
CA ALA A 333 34.59 -11.10 -10.62
C ALA A 333 34.45 -11.21 -9.08
N ASN A 334 34.94 -10.20 -8.33
CA ASN A 334 34.94 -10.19 -6.88
C ASN A 334 33.62 -9.59 -6.38
N LEU A 335 32.93 -10.37 -5.55
CA LEU A 335 31.63 -9.98 -4.98
C LEU A 335 31.67 -8.69 -4.16
N LEU A 336 32.80 -8.37 -3.52
CA LEU A 336 32.99 -7.11 -2.76
C LEU A 336 32.80 -5.88 -3.64
N TYR A 337 33.14 -5.96 -4.92
CA TYR A 337 33.00 -4.84 -5.85
C TYR A 337 31.67 -4.78 -6.58
N SER A 338 30.79 -5.76 -6.34
CA SER A 338 29.46 -5.76 -6.98
C SER A 338 28.54 -4.73 -6.33
N PRO A 339 27.71 -4.03 -7.13
CA PRO A 339 26.73 -3.09 -6.59
C PRO A 339 25.80 -3.74 -5.55
N ARG A 340 25.38 -4.98 -5.80
CA ARG A 340 24.56 -5.75 -4.86
C ARG A 340 25.21 -5.87 -3.47
N ASN A 341 26.51 -6.17 -3.41
CA ASN A 341 27.18 -6.33 -2.13
C ASN A 341 27.47 -5.01 -1.44
N LYS A 342 27.70 -3.93 -2.20
CA LYS A 342 27.79 -2.58 -1.65
C LYS A 342 26.46 -2.17 -0.99
N ILE A 343 25.34 -2.41 -1.66
CA ILE A 343 24.02 -2.16 -1.12
C ILE A 343 23.74 -3.04 0.10
N LEU A 344 24.15 -4.31 0.07
CA LEU A 344 24.02 -5.19 1.23
C LEU A 344 24.84 -4.67 2.43
N ALA A 345 26.07 -4.24 2.21
CA ALA A 345 26.91 -3.66 3.26
C ALA A 345 26.30 -2.37 3.84
N THR A 346 25.76 -1.50 2.98
CA THR A 346 25.03 -0.30 3.42
C THR A 346 23.81 -0.67 4.23
N SER A 347 23.06 -1.71 3.81
CA SER A 347 21.92 -2.23 4.57
C SER A 347 22.32 -2.67 5.98
N LEU A 348 23.41 -3.41 6.10
CA LEU A 348 23.92 -3.88 7.40
C LEU A 348 24.38 -2.73 8.30
N LEU A 349 24.94 -1.67 7.73
CA LEU A 349 25.30 -0.46 8.48
C LEU A 349 24.04 0.25 9.03
N ILE A 350 22.99 0.35 8.22
CA ILE A 350 21.71 0.92 8.64
C ILE A 350 21.10 0.07 9.77
N GLU A 351 21.11 -1.25 9.62
CA GLU A 351 20.63 -2.17 10.66
C GLU A 351 21.41 -2.02 11.96
N ALA A 352 22.72 -1.91 11.89
CA ALA A 352 23.56 -1.69 13.06
C ALA A 352 23.24 -0.36 13.76
N PHE A 353 23.01 0.70 12.99
CA PHE A 353 22.58 1.99 13.52
C PHE A 353 21.21 1.90 14.21
N LEU A 354 20.25 1.27 13.58
CA LEU A 354 18.91 1.09 14.15
C LEU A 354 18.93 0.27 15.43
N TYR A 355 19.76 -0.78 15.48
CA TYR A 355 19.96 -1.58 16.68
C TYR A 355 20.57 -0.74 17.82
N GLU A 356 21.56 0.08 17.53
CA GLU A 356 22.18 0.95 18.53
C GLU A 356 21.20 1.99 19.08
N GLU A 357 20.41 2.62 18.18
CA GLU A 357 19.38 3.59 18.58
C GLU A 357 18.26 2.97 19.43
N GLN A 358 17.83 1.76 19.09
CA GLN A 358 16.86 1.02 19.91
C GLN A 358 17.40 0.69 21.30
N THR A 359 18.65 0.26 21.40
CA THR A 359 19.25 -0.08 22.70
C THR A 359 19.52 1.13 23.58
N ARG A 360 19.70 2.31 22.99
CA ARG A 360 19.85 3.57 23.73
C ARG A 360 18.53 4.12 24.24
N ARG A 361 17.43 3.85 23.56
CA ARG A 361 16.10 4.40 23.87
C ARG A 361 15.22 3.45 24.68
N GLY A 362 15.56 2.18 24.75
CA GLY A 362 14.86 1.15 25.53
C GLY A 362 15.43 0.93 26.87
#